data_fda36ce7cc4c230d9d318761d955bb7a
#
_entry.id   fda36ce7cc4c230d9d318761d955bb7a
#
_cell.length_a   1.000
_cell.length_b   1.000
_cell.length_c   1.000
_cell.angle_alpha   90.00
_cell.angle_beta   90.00
_cell.angle_gamma   90.00
#
_symmetry.space_group_name_H-M   'P 1'
#
loop_
_entity.id
_entity.type
_entity.pdbx_description
1 polymer ?
#
loop_
_entity_poly.entity_id
_entity_poly.type
_entity_poly.pdbx_seq_one_letter_code
_entity_poly.pdbx_strand_id
1 'polypeptide(L)'
;EKNDSVFVSWLIEDGYYMYKKSFKFINSNQEYDFKILNSNETTFSDEYFGETQIFKGKLALSLELDRGYNKENILLYFQGCSESGFCYPLQELKLSDIIF
;
A
#
# COMPACT_ATOMS: atom_id res chain seq x y z
N GLU A 1 1.94 -10.68 25.54
CA GLU A 1 1.67 -11.19 24.20
C GLU A 1 2.17 -10.23 23.15
N LYS A 2 2.84 -10.73 22.15
CA LYS A 2 3.44 -9.87 21.13
C LYS A 2 2.80 -10.10 19.78
N ASN A 3 2.70 -9.02 19.02
CA ASN A 3 2.27 -9.08 17.64
C ASN A 3 3.47 -9.21 16.74
N ASP A 4 3.27 -9.82 15.59
CA ASP A 4 4.29 -9.87 14.56
C ASP A 4 4.23 -8.61 13.74
N SER A 5 5.41 -8.07 13.43
CA SER A 5 5.51 -6.90 12.56
C SER A 5 5.93 -7.35 11.17
N VAL A 6 5.26 -6.82 10.17
CA VAL A 6 5.56 -7.12 8.78
C VAL A 6 5.90 -5.81 8.09
N PHE A 7 6.99 -5.81 7.34
CA PHE A 7 7.45 -4.61 6.62
C PHE A 7 7.29 -4.85 5.13
N VAL A 8 6.65 -3.90 4.47
CA VAL A 8 6.41 -3.98 3.04
C VAL A 8 6.94 -2.70 2.42
N SER A 9 7.70 -2.83 1.36
CA SER A 9 8.27 -1.65 0.71
C SER A 9 8.05 -1.70 -0.78
N TRP A 10 8.01 -0.52 -1.37
CA TRP A 10 7.90 -0.33 -2.81
C TRP A 10 8.98 0.60 -3.29
N LEU A 11 9.41 0.38 -4.52
CA LEU A 11 10.21 1.34 -5.25
C LEU A 11 9.36 1.80 -6.41
N ILE A 12 8.82 3.02 -6.27
CA ILE A 12 7.92 3.59 -7.27
C ILE A 12 8.78 4.30 -8.31
N GLU A 13 8.64 3.87 -9.54
CA GLU A 13 9.46 4.38 -10.64
C GLU A 13 9.15 5.84 -10.93
N ASP A 14 10.15 6.57 -11.41
CA ASP A 14 9.94 7.97 -11.80
C ASP A 14 8.82 8.07 -12.83
N GLY A 15 7.97 9.08 -12.68
CA GLY A 15 6.83 9.27 -13.55
C GLY A 15 5.59 8.53 -13.10
N TYR A 16 5.67 7.84 -11.95
CA TYR A 16 4.55 7.11 -11.39
C TYR A 16 4.28 7.53 -9.97
N TYR A 17 3.06 7.29 -9.50
CA TYR A 17 2.69 7.58 -8.12
C TYR A 17 1.62 6.59 -7.67
N MET A 18 1.46 6.46 -6.35
CA MET A 18 0.45 5.59 -5.76
C MET A 18 -0.42 6.40 -4.81
N TYR A 19 -1.71 6.13 -4.81
CA TYR A 19 -2.65 6.84 -3.95
C TYR A 19 -2.56 6.30 -2.53
N LYS A 20 -2.35 7.20 -1.58
CA LYS A 20 -2.29 6.82 -0.17
C LYS A 20 -3.58 6.15 0.29
N LYS A 21 -4.71 6.67 -0.13
CA LYS A 21 -6.01 6.17 0.32
C LYS A 21 -6.37 4.82 -0.28
N SER A 22 -5.60 4.33 -1.26
CA SER A 22 -5.89 3.06 -1.90
C SER A 22 -5.30 1.87 -1.14
N PHE A 23 -4.39 2.11 -0.21
CA PHE A 23 -3.73 1.02 0.52
C PHE A 23 -4.63 0.44 1.58
N LYS A 24 -4.82 -0.89 1.53
CA LYS A 24 -5.61 -1.61 2.52
C LYS A 24 -5.02 -2.99 2.71
N PHE A 25 -5.02 -3.45 3.95
CA PHE A 25 -4.62 -4.82 4.29
C PHE A 25 -5.83 -5.49 4.92
N ILE A 26 -6.37 -6.51 4.26
CA ILE A 26 -7.65 -7.10 4.65
C ILE A 26 -7.52 -8.61 4.82
N ASN A 27 -8.07 -9.14 5.91
CA ASN A 27 -8.22 -10.56 6.12
C ASN A 27 -9.70 -10.83 6.38
N SER A 28 -10.37 -11.45 5.42
CA SER A 28 -11.81 -11.68 5.45
C SER A 28 -12.54 -10.36 5.63
N ASN A 29 -13.11 -10.11 6.82
CA ASN A 29 -13.85 -8.88 7.07
C ASN A 29 -13.08 -7.90 7.94
N GLN A 30 -11.83 -8.20 8.24
CA GLN A 30 -11.03 -7.38 9.13
C GLN A 30 -10.00 -6.60 8.33
N GLU A 31 -9.99 -5.29 8.56
CA GLU A 31 -8.99 -4.42 7.95
C GLU A 31 -7.93 -4.10 8.99
N TYR A 32 -6.67 -4.22 8.61
CA TYR A 32 -5.55 -3.94 9.51
C TYR A 32 -5.04 -2.54 9.29
N ASP A 33 -4.69 -1.88 10.39
CA ASP A 33 -4.02 -0.59 10.32
C ASP A 33 -2.56 -0.79 10.00
N PHE A 34 -1.98 0.21 9.36
CA PHE A 34 -0.56 0.18 9.04
C PHE A 34 0.06 1.52 9.36
N LYS A 35 1.38 1.50 9.53
CA LYS A 35 2.15 2.71 9.77
C LYS A 35 3.05 2.99 8.58
N ILE A 36 3.19 4.26 8.26
CA ILE A 36 4.09 4.69 7.21
C ILE A 36 5.44 4.96 7.85
N LEU A 37 6.45 4.18 7.44
CA LEU A 37 7.78 4.30 8.02
C LEU A 37 8.65 5.25 7.22
N ASN A 38 8.50 5.23 5.90
CA ASN A 38 9.32 6.03 5.02
C ASN A 38 8.50 6.30 3.78
N SER A 39 8.35 7.57 3.43
CA SER A 39 7.58 7.91 2.25
C SER A 39 8.00 9.27 1.73
N ASN A 40 7.74 9.47 0.46
CA ASN A 40 7.84 10.77 -0.17
C ASN A 40 6.41 11.18 -0.51
N GLU A 41 5.70 11.61 0.53
CA GLU A 41 4.28 11.91 0.41
C GLU A 41 4.08 13.34 -0.03
N THR A 42 3.16 13.55 -0.96
CA THR A 42 2.86 14.88 -1.44
C THR A 42 1.39 14.96 -1.81
N THR A 43 0.88 16.19 -1.89
CA THR A 43 -0.49 16.43 -2.33
C THR A 43 -0.48 16.61 -3.84
N PHE A 44 -1.41 15.98 -4.51
CA PHE A 44 -1.48 15.98 -5.96
C PHE A 44 -2.93 16.14 -6.39
N SER A 45 -3.13 16.89 -7.46
CA SER A 45 -4.48 17.07 -8.00
C SER A 45 -4.53 16.42 -9.38
N ASP A 46 -5.40 15.43 -9.54
CA ASP A 46 -5.54 14.81 -10.85
C ASP A 46 -7.02 14.75 -11.22
N GLU A 47 -7.27 14.34 -12.46
CA GLU A 47 -8.64 14.36 -12.99
C GLU A 47 -9.49 13.20 -12.48
N TYR A 48 -8.88 12.24 -11.79
CA TYR A 48 -9.61 11.06 -11.30
C TYR A 48 -10.13 11.24 -9.88
N PHE A 49 -9.32 11.85 -9.00
CA PHE A 49 -9.68 11.95 -7.60
C PHE A 49 -9.60 13.37 -7.07
N GLY A 50 -9.24 14.35 -7.92
CA GLY A 50 -9.02 15.69 -7.46
C GLY A 50 -7.79 15.78 -6.59
N GLU A 51 -7.85 16.59 -5.55
CA GLU A 51 -6.71 16.76 -4.65
C GLU A 51 -6.62 15.57 -3.70
N THR A 52 -5.48 14.89 -3.67
CA THR A 52 -5.30 13.71 -2.85
C THR A 52 -3.83 13.53 -2.48
N GLN A 53 -3.58 12.72 -1.47
CA GLN A 53 -2.21 12.40 -1.06
C GLN A 53 -1.69 11.24 -1.87
N ILE A 54 -0.46 11.37 -2.35
CA ILE A 54 0.19 10.33 -3.14
C ILE A 54 1.59 10.07 -2.60
N PHE A 55 2.12 8.90 -2.97
CA PHE A 55 3.49 8.51 -2.67
C PHE A 55 4.28 8.40 -3.95
N LYS A 56 5.54 8.84 -3.90
CA LYS A 56 6.50 8.70 -5.00
C LYS A 56 7.79 8.13 -4.46
N GLY A 57 8.55 7.47 -5.34
CA GLY A 57 9.87 6.97 -4.97
C GLY A 57 9.78 5.80 -4.01
N LYS A 58 10.47 5.91 -2.90
CA LYS A 58 10.51 4.83 -1.93
C LYS A 58 9.37 4.95 -0.93
N LEU A 59 8.75 3.83 -0.64
CA LEU A 59 7.65 3.76 0.33
C LEU A 59 7.83 2.51 1.17
N ALA A 60 7.75 2.68 2.48
CA ALA A 60 7.84 1.54 3.39
C ALA A 60 6.71 1.63 4.40
N LEU A 61 6.03 0.53 4.59
CA LEU A 61 4.91 0.43 5.53
C LEU A 61 5.22 -0.66 6.55
N SER A 62 4.67 -0.49 7.74
CA SER A 62 4.74 -1.48 8.80
C SER A 62 3.34 -1.88 9.21
N LEU A 63 3.14 -3.16 9.36
CA LEU A 63 1.85 -3.75 9.67
C LEU A 63 2.03 -4.66 10.86
N GLU A 64 1.20 -4.49 11.90
CA GLU A 64 1.25 -5.36 13.08
C GLU A 64 0.12 -6.35 13.00
N LEU A 65 0.46 -7.63 13.05
CA LEU A 65 -0.49 -8.72 12.91
C LEU A 65 -0.52 -9.55 14.18
N ASP A 66 -1.66 -10.17 14.43
CA ASP A 66 -1.78 -11.07 15.56
C ASP A 66 -0.82 -12.23 15.40
N ARG A 67 -0.35 -12.73 16.54
CA ARG A 67 0.52 -13.88 16.54
C ARG A 67 -0.18 -15.05 15.88
N GLY A 68 0.55 -15.75 15.02
CA GLY A 68 -0.02 -16.89 14.33
C GLY A 68 -0.86 -16.54 13.11
N TYR A 69 -0.73 -15.32 12.62
CA TYR A 69 -1.45 -14.91 11.42
C TYR A 69 -1.07 -15.81 10.24
N ASN A 70 -2.01 -15.94 9.30
CA ASN A 70 -1.76 -16.66 8.07
C ASN A 70 -1.66 -15.65 6.94
N LYS A 71 -0.44 -15.45 6.45
CA LYS A 71 -0.21 -14.42 5.45
C LYS A 71 -0.86 -14.72 4.11
N GLU A 72 -1.28 -15.97 3.89
CA GLU A 72 -2.02 -16.30 2.68
C GLU A 72 -3.45 -15.78 2.71
N ASN A 73 -3.94 -15.45 3.90
CA ASN A 73 -5.29 -14.94 4.07
C ASN A 73 -5.36 -13.41 4.08
N ILE A 74 -4.23 -12.75 3.97
CA ILE A 74 -4.19 -11.30 4.03
C ILE A 74 -3.95 -10.75 2.63
N LEU A 75 -4.87 -9.89 2.20
CA LEU A 75 -4.81 -9.28 0.88
C LEU A 75 -4.41 -7.82 1.01
N LEU A 76 -3.53 -7.40 0.14
CA LEU A 76 -3.08 -6.02 0.06
C LEU A 76 -3.66 -5.40 -1.21
N TYR A 77 -4.32 -4.26 -1.04
CA TYR A 77 -4.88 -3.50 -2.16
C TYR A 77 -4.12 -2.20 -2.32
N PHE A 78 -3.88 -1.81 -3.56
CA PHE A 78 -3.28 -0.51 -3.85
C PHE A 78 -3.57 -0.12 -5.28
N GLN A 79 -3.41 1.17 -5.57
CA GLN A 79 -3.65 1.69 -6.91
C GLN A 79 -2.64 2.78 -7.22
N GLY A 80 -2.11 2.75 -8.45
CA GLY A 80 -1.15 3.73 -8.91
C GLY A 80 -1.49 4.25 -10.29
N CYS A 81 -0.85 5.36 -10.63
CA CYS A 81 -1.06 6.01 -11.92
C CYS A 81 0.28 6.50 -12.48
N SER A 82 0.29 6.72 -13.78
CA SER A 82 1.38 7.38 -14.47
C SER A 82 1.08 8.87 -14.55
N GLU A 83 2.12 9.69 -14.42
CA GLU A 83 1.96 11.14 -14.54
C GLU A 83 1.53 11.55 -15.94
N SER A 84 1.64 10.66 -16.91
CA SER A 84 1.18 10.94 -18.26
C SER A 84 -0.33 10.82 -18.40
N GLY A 85 -1.04 10.44 -17.34
CA GLY A 85 -2.50 10.43 -17.35
C GLY A 85 -3.12 9.05 -17.40
N PHE A 86 -2.32 8.00 -17.27
CA PHE A 86 -2.82 6.64 -17.29
C PHE A 86 -2.84 6.08 -15.87
N CYS A 87 -3.96 5.45 -15.48
CA CYS A 87 -4.08 4.82 -14.17
C CYS A 87 -4.28 3.33 -14.35
N TYR A 88 -3.59 2.56 -13.51
CA TYR A 88 -3.75 1.13 -13.46
C TYR A 88 -4.97 0.79 -12.63
N PRO A 89 -5.63 -0.35 -12.90
CA PRO A 89 -6.73 -0.76 -12.04
C PRO A 89 -6.22 -1.08 -10.65
N LEU A 90 -7.16 -1.13 -9.69
CA LEU A 90 -6.83 -1.49 -8.32
C LEU A 90 -6.14 -2.86 -8.31
N GLN A 91 -5.00 -2.94 -7.66
CA GLN A 91 -4.23 -4.17 -7.58
C GLN A 91 -4.54 -4.90 -6.30
N GLU A 92 -4.51 -6.22 -6.38
CA GLU A 92 -4.73 -7.08 -5.22
C GLU A 92 -3.63 -8.13 -5.18
N LEU A 93 -2.92 -8.21 -4.06
CA LEU A 93 -1.85 -9.18 -3.87
C LEU A 93 -2.03 -9.88 -2.54
N LYS A 94 -1.68 -11.16 -2.49
CA LYS A 94 -1.58 -11.85 -1.22
C LYS A 94 -0.30 -11.43 -0.52
N LEU A 95 -0.39 -11.25 0.79
CA LEU A 95 0.78 -10.87 1.57
C LEU A 95 1.88 -11.90 1.42
N SER A 96 1.52 -13.18 1.30
CA SER A 96 2.49 -14.25 1.15
C SER A 96 3.28 -14.16 -0.16
N ASP A 97 2.78 -13.43 -1.15
CA ASP A 97 3.48 -13.31 -2.44
C ASP A 97 4.56 -12.23 -2.41
N ILE A 98 4.57 -11.38 -1.38
CA ILE A 98 5.50 -10.26 -1.31
C ILE A 98 6.41 -10.32 -0.09
N ILE A 99 6.26 -11.33 0.75
CA ILE A 99 7.07 -11.53 1.95
C ILE A 99 7.84 -12.83 1.79
N PHE A 100 9.12 -12.77 2.08
CA PHE A 100 9.98 -13.94 1.98
C PHE A 100 10.44 -14.43 3.33
#